data_783e5d0fb5b64ba675cdc41e5ee29b39
#
_entry.id   783e5d0fb5b64ba675cdc41e5ee29b39
#
_cell.length_a   1.000
_cell.length_b   1.000
_cell.length_c   1.000
_cell.angle_alpha   90.00
_cell.angle_beta   90.00
_cell.angle_gamma   90.00
#
_symmetry.space_group_name_H-M   'P 1'
#
loop_
_entity.id
_entity.type
_entity.pdbx_description
1 polymer ?
#
loop_
_entity_poly.entity_id
_entity_poly.type
_entity_poly.pdbx_seq_one_letter_code
_entity_poly.pdbx_strand_id
1 'polypeptide(L)'
;EILNRLEKYNLDGYYWQMVKEAFGYDKGNNIKSLILVLFQDELNSIIGHGTLTNEAHIFMHDWRDSRQYGVMYIKWAELLETELNIMHQIQGESLDKLVRIETFPCVDKVIALHLQTEVNNGTIQADKVEAIVDSRRNKLFSDTAQHTMLALLEARRLFEDIEVKMNGLNINSTGEGFKLYTNELHTIDQHYRHYFREANQAESNNLLADITPKVEQVYTNKFLSELVKKWQPLVDDMKRWYLEHTYSQRSFYNVHIHPLTSKGKRTFVIISDALRYETMKELQQRIAHENRMECTMKDPMLGVQPSFTQLGMAALLPHRELSFDKQSDEVFADGRSTKGTDNRTKVLQNTVAKSIAIKADDLLAIPNGKNWVKDYDLVYIYSNTIDKVGDAVATEKNVFKATEDEMDK
;
A
#
# COMPACT_ATOMS: atom_id res chain seq x y z
N GLU A 1 26.11 4.56 -39.63
CA GLU A 1 25.80 4.28 -41.05
C GLU A 1 25.85 5.57 -41.90
N ILE A 2 25.11 6.62 -41.47
CA ILE A 2 25.12 7.93 -42.18
C ILE A 2 26.51 8.55 -42.14
N LEU A 3 27.18 8.59 -40.99
CA LEU A 3 28.53 9.15 -40.88
C LEU A 3 29.53 8.45 -41.81
N ASN A 4 29.55 7.11 -41.86
CA ASN A 4 30.42 6.34 -42.76
C ASN A 4 30.11 6.65 -44.24
N ARG A 5 28.88 7.00 -44.60
CA ARG A 5 28.54 7.46 -45.96
C ARG A 5 29.06 8.87 -46.22
N LEU A 6 28.95 9.77 -45.24
CA LEU A 6 29.49 11.14 -45.37
C LEU A 6 31.01 11.14 -45.48
N GLU A 7 31.69 10.34 -44.67
CA GLU A 7 33.16 10.16 -44.74
C GLU A 7 33.60 9.70 -46.13
N LYS A 8 32.88 8.77 -46.75
CA LYS A 8 33.17 8.28 -48.11
C LYS A 8 33.16 9.38 -49.19
N TYR A 9 32.41 10.47 -48.93
CA TYR A 9 32.30 11.62 -49.82
C TYR A 9 33.01 12.87 -49.30
N ASN A 10 33.84 12.75 -48.24
CA ASN A 10 34.51 13.86 -47.54
C ASN A 10 33.52 14.96 -47.05
N LEU A 11 32.33 14.57 -46.64
CA LEU A 11 31.28 15.48 -46.14
C LEU A 11 31.12 15.43 -44.62
N ASP A 12 31.87 14.59 -43.92
CA ASP A 12 31.87 14.46 -42.45
C ASP A 12 32.26 15.75 -41.74
N GLY A 13 33.13 16.56 -42.29
CA GLY A 13 33.51 17.87 -41.77
C GLY A 13 32.31 18.83 -41.65
N TYR A 14 31.43 18.85 -42.66
CA TYR A 14 30.19 19.66 -42.61
C TYR A 14 29.23 19.16 -41.55
N TYR A 15 29.11 17.83 -41.37
CA TYR A 15 28.30 17.23 -40.31
C TYR A 15 28.76 17.71 -38.93
N TRP A 16 30.06 17.63 -38.65
CA TRP A 16 30.61 18.06 -37.36
C TRP A 16 30.52 19.56 -37.14
N GLN A 17 30.60 20.36 -38.20
CA GLN A 17 30.33 21.79 -38.10
C GLN A 17 28.88 22.06 -37.70
N MET A 18 27.90 21.38 -38.31
CA MET A 18 26.50 21.48 -37.94
C MET A 18 26.26 21.05 -36.50
N VAL A 19 26.88 19.96 -36.02
CA VAL A 19 26.79 19.50 -34.63
C VAL A 19 27.37 20.56 -33.68
N LYS A 20 28.48 21.18 -34.02
CA LYS A 20 29.06 22.27 -33.23
C LYS A 20 28.15 23.49 -33.17
N GLU A 21 27.58 23.91 -34.27
CA GLU A 21 26.68 25.06 -34.34
C GLU A 21 25.36 24.80 -33.59
N ALA A 22 24.79 23.61 -33.79
CA ALA A 22 23.50 23.26 -33.16
C ALA A 22 23.64 22.95 -31.65
N PHE A 23 24.65 22.17 -31.27
CA PHE A 23 24.77 21.65 -29.90
C PHE A 23 25.81 22.34 -29.03
N GLY A 24 26.65 23.19 -29.62
CA GLY A 24 27.81 23.78 -28.94
C GLY A 24 28.96 22.78 -28.69
N TYR A 25 28.90 21.59 -29.29
CA TYR A 25 29.87 20.53 -29.08
C TYR A 25 31.17 20.79 -29.90
N ASP A 26 32.31 20.82 -29.20
CA ASP A 26 33.62 21.06 -29.83
C ASP A 26 34.74 20.09 -29.39
N LYS A 27 34.36 18.93 -28.80
CA LYS A 27 35.30 17.92 -28.27
C LYS A 27 35.82 16.93 -29.33
N GLY A 28 35.82 17.32 -30.61
CA GLY A 28 36.32 16.52 -31.72
C GLY A 28 35.25 15.78 -32.53
N ASN A 29 35.67 15.06 -33.57
CA ASN A 29 34.79 14.44 -34.56
C ASN A 29 34.54 12.95 -34.23
N ASN A 30 33.88 12.67 -33.10
CA ASN A 30 33.63 11.30 -32.62
C ASN A 30 32.24 11.17 -31.98
N ILE A 31 31.43 10.25 -32.52
CA ILE A 31 30.06 10.00 -32.03
C ILE A 31 30.04 9.55 -30.56
N LYS A 32 30.97 8.67 -30.18
CA LYS A 32 31.02 8.17 -28.80
C LYS A 32 31.30 9.33 -27.83
N SER A 33 32.24 10.21 -28.18
CA SER A 33 32.55 11.41 -27.40
C SER A 33 31.39 12.41 -27.36
N LEU A 34 30.66 12.56 -28.47
CA LEU A 34 29.45 13.40 -28.50
C LEU A 34 28.39 12.86 -27.54
N ILE A 35 28.07 11.56 -27.58
CA ILE A 35 27.10 10.93 -26.69
C ILE A 35 27.49 11.13 -25.21
N LEU A 36 28.78 10.89 -24.90
CA LEU A 36 29.29 11.07 -23.54
C LEU A 36 29.09 12.51 -23.03
N VAL A 37 29.41 13.49 -23.88
CA VAL A 37 29.27 14.92 -23.53
C VAL A 37 27.79 15.29 -23.38
N LEU A 38 26.91 14.80 -24.26
CA LEU A 38 25.48 15.04 -24.17
C LEU A 38 24.92 14.54 -22.84
N PHE A 39 25.19 13.29 -22.45
CA PHE A 39 24.71 12.73 -21.18
C PHE A 39 25.32 13.43 -19.96
N GLN A 40 26.62 13.78 -20.00
CA GLN A 40 27.26 14.51 -18.90
C GLN A 40 26.66 15.92 -18.76
N ASP A 41 26.33 16.59 -19.85
CA ASP A 41 25.81 17.95 -19.83
C ASP A 41 24.35 18.02 -19.36
N GLU A 42 23.55 16.97 -19.58
CA GLU A 42 22.22 16.83 -18.96
C GLU A 42 22.32 16.93 -17.43
N LEU A 43 23.32 16.28 -16.83
CA LEU A 43 23.62 16.42 -15.41
C LEU A 43 24.13 17.82 -15.07
N ASN A 44 25.16 18.27 -15.81
CA ASN A 44 25.85 19.53 -15.57
C ASN A 44 24.92 20.74 -15.64
N SER A 45 23.93 20.73 -16.51
CA SER A 45 22.92 21.80 -16.63
C SER A 45 22.12 21.99 -15.34
N ILE A 46 21.88 20.92 -14.59
CA ILE A 46 21.12 20.93 -13.34
C ILE A 46 22.02 21.31 -12.15
N ILE A 47 23.23 20.77 -12.10
CA ILE A 47 24.17 21.08 -11.00
C ILE A 47 24.91 22.43 -11.17
N GLY A 48 24.79 23.09 -12.36
CA GLY A 48 25.25 24.45 -12.58
C GLY A 48 26.51 24.58 -13.43
N HIS A 49 26.86 23.59 -14.24
CA HIS A 49 28.05 23.54 -15.09
C HIS A 49 27.76 23.17 -16.55
N GLY A 50 26.53 23.30 -17.03
CA GLY A 50 26.14 23.02 -18.41
C GLY A 50 26.78 23.96 -19.39
N THR A 51 27.17 23.43 -20.54
CA THR A 51 27.92 24.15 -21.62
C THR A 51 27.27 24.00 -22.98
N LEU A 52 26.38 23.04 -23.16
CA LEU A 52 25.68 22.79 -24.42
C LEU A 52 24.50 23.75 -24.62
N THR A 53 24.03 23.80 -25.86
CA THR A 53 22.88 24.64 -26.23
C THR A 53 21.55 24.05 -25.78
N ASN A 54 20.50 24.86 -25.82
CA ASN A 54 19.15 24.39 -25.57
C ASN A 54 18.68 23.33 -26.59
N GLU A 55 19.14 23.42 -27.82
CA GLU A 55 18.88 22.46 -28.90
C GLU A 55 19.43 21.07 -28.55
N ALA A 56 20.60 20.99 -27.89
CA ALA A 56 21.17 19.73 -27.42
C ALA A 56 20.27 19.09 -26.37
N HIS A 57 19.74 19.87 -25.42
CA HIS A 57 18.82 19.38 -24.39
C HIS A 57 17.47 18.92 -24.99
N ILE A 58 16.93 19.67 -25.96
CA ILE A 58 15.71 19.25 -26.68
C ILE A 58 15.96 17.91 -27.40
N PHE A 59 17.09 17.77 -28.07
CA PHE A 59 17.47 16.52 -28.72
C PHE A 59 17.55 15.35 -27.73
N MET A 60 18.13 15.56 -26.54
CA MET A 60 18.22 14.52 -25.51
C MET A 60 16.85 14.12 -24.99
N HIS A 61 15.93 15.06 -24.78
CA HIS A 61 14.55 14.79 -24.38
C HIS A 61 13.79 14.02 -25.48
N ASP A 62 13.89 14.43 -26.75
CA ASP A 62 13.28 13.75 -27.88
C ASP A 62 13.81 12.32 -28.04
N TRP A 63 15.12 12.12 -27.81
CA TRP A 63 15.72 10.80 -27.85
C TRP A 63 15.20 9.90 -26.72
N ARG A 64 15.17 10.42 -25.50
CA ARG A 64 14.64 9.71 -24.32
C ARG A 64 13.18 9.27 -24.54
N ASP A 65 12.35 10.16 -25.06
CA ASP A 65 10.91 9.93 -25.20
C ASP A 65 10.53 9.21 -26.51
N SER A 66 11.52 8.93 -27.35
CA SER A 66 11.33 8.25 -28.64
C SER A 66 10.91 6.79 -28.46
N ARG A 67 9.78 6.41 -29.05
CA ARG A 67 9.32 5.00 -29.08
C ARG A 67 10.31 4.07 -29.81
N GLN A 68 11.02 4.57 -30.80
CA GLN A 68 11.95 3.79 -31.62
C GLN A 68 13.35 3.73 -31.02
N TYR A 69 13.84 4.82 -30.45
CA TYR A 69 15.23 4.98 -30.04
C TYR A 69 15.43 5.09 -28.52
N GLY A 70 14.36 5.21 -27.73
CA GLY A 70 14.42 5.33 -26.27
C GLY A 70 15.11 4.14 -25.58
N VAL A 71 14.97 2.92 -26.14
CA VAL A 71 15.69 1.75 -25.62
C VAL A 71 17.22 1.94 -25.71
N MET A 72 17.71 2.63 -26.76
CA MET A 72 19.12 2.93 -26.87
C MET A 72 19.57 4.03 -25.91
N TYR A 73 18.70 5.01 -25.63
CA TYR A 73 18.93 6.02 -24.59
C TYR A 73 19.14 5.35 -23.21
N ILE A 74 18.24 4.43 -22.83
CA ILE A 74 18.34 3.68 -21.56
C ILE A 74 19.68 2.94 -21.47
N LYS A 75 20.06 2.20 -22.50
CA LYS A 75 21.35 1.48 -22.53
C LYS A 75 22.57 2.40 -22.38
N TRP A 76 22.54 3.58 -23.01
CA TRP A 76 23.60 4.56 -22.84
C TRP A 76 23.60 5.18 -21.44
N ALA A 77 22.43 5.49 -20.89
CA ALA A 77 22.31 6.00 -19.52
C ALA A 77 22.92 5.02 -18.50
N GLU A 78 22.57 3.73 -18.57
CA GLU A 78 23.11 2.68 -17.71
C GLU A 78 24.64 2.50 -17.87
N LEU A 79 25.13 2.50 -19.09
CA LEU A 79 26.57 2.37 -19.35
C LEU A 79 27.35 3.58 -18.83
N LEU A 80 26.87 4.78 -19.15
CA LEU A 80 27.56 6.03 -18.81
C LEU A 80 27.44 6.38 -17.34
N GLU A 81 26.39 5.92 -16.63
CA GLU A 81 26.31 6.04 -15.17
C GLU A 81 27.58 5.52 -14.49
N THR A 82 28.04 4.35 -14.92
CA THR A 82 29.26 3.72 -14.40
C THR A 82 30.53 4.40 -14.92
N GLU A 83 30.60 4.64 -16.24
CA GLU A 83 31.79 5.23 -16.90
C GLU A 83 32.13 6.64 -16.39
N LEU A 84 31.07 7.44 -16.10
CA LEU A 84 31.18 8.80 -15.59
C LEU A 84 31.17 8.89 -14.06
N ASN A 85 30.99 7.75 -13.36
CA ASN A 85 30.84 7.71 -11.89
C ASN A 85 29.79 8.72 -11.38
N ILE A 86 28.60 8.70 -11.99
CA ILE A 86 27.53 9.67 -11.76
C ILE A 86 27.13 9.70 -10.27
N MET A 87 27.00 8.54 -9.63
CA MET A 87 26.64 8.46 -8.22
C MET A 87 27.55 9.34 -7.33
N HIS A 88 28.85 9.32 -7.57
CA HIS A 88 29.80 10.16 -6.82
C HIS A 88 29.62 11.65 -7.11
N GLN A 89 29.29 12.01 -8.37
CA GLN A 89 29.08 13.41 -8.74
C GLN A 89 27.86 14.03 -8.06
N ILE A 90 26.80 13.24 -7.85
CA ILE A 90 25.51 13.72 -7.32
C ILE A 90 25.32 13.50 -5.81
N GLN A 91 26.18 12.73 -5.19
CA GLN A 91 26.03 12.33 -3.77
C GLN A 91 25.96 13.51 -2.80
N GLY A 92 26.60 14.64 -3.11
CA GLY A 92 26.61 15.85 -2.29
C GLY A 92 25.57 16.91 -2.68
N GLU A 93 24.77 16.65 -3.72
CA GLU A 93 23.81 17.62 -4.22
C GLU A 93 22.53 17.65 -3.37
N SER A 94 21.85 18.79 -3.36
CA SER A 94 20.58 18.94 -2.63
C SER A 94 19.44 18.14 -3.27
N LEU A 95 18.46 17.72 -2.45
CA LEU A 95 17.25 17.04 -2.93
C LEU A 95 16.53 17.81 -4.04
N ASP A 96 16.46 19.13 -3.95
CA ASP A 96 15.80 19.99 -4.95
C ASP A 96 16.48 19.92 -6.33
N LYS A 97 17.80 19.69 -6.38
CA LYS A 97 18.53 19.43 -7.62
C LYS A 97 18.36 17.99 -8.08
N LEU A 98 18.53 17.02 -7.17
CA LEU A 98 18.42 15.60 -7.48
C LEU A 98 17.07 15.24 -8.12
N VAL A 99 15.98 15.78 -7.60
CA VAL A 99 14.62 15.53 -8.11
C VAL A 99 14.44 15.95 -9.57
N ARG A 100 15.24 16.90 -10.05
CA ARG A 100 15.21 17.38 -11.44
C ARG A 100 16.02 16.53 -12.42
N ILE A 101 16.93 15.68 -11.93
CA ILE A 101 17.76 14.82 -12.78
C ILE A 101 16.94 13.59 -13.18
N GLU A 102 16.78 13.36 -14.49
CA GLU A 102 15.98 12.26 -15.04
C GLU A 102 16.80 11.28 -15.87
N THR A 103 18.10 11.55 -16.04
CA THR A 103 18.94 10.93 -17.05
C THR A 103 19.52 9.58 -16.63
N PHE A 104 19.74 9.33 -15.34
CA PHE A 104 20.48 8.17 -14.86
C PHE A 104 19.71 7.34 -13.82
N PRO A 105 19.82 5.99 -13.87
CA PRO A 105 19.12 5.09 -12.94
C PRO A 105 19.49 5.29 -11.45
N CYS A 106 20.74 5.65 -11.14
CA CYS A 106 21.21 5.81 -9.75
C CYS A 106 20.58 6.99 -9.01
N VAL A 107 19.97 7.94 -9.73
CA VAL A 107 19.43 9.18 -9.12
C VAL A 107 18.38 8.86 -8.07
N ASP A 108 17.44 7.97 -8.36
CA ASP A 108 16.39 7.61 -7.40
C ASP A 108 16.93 6.87 -6.17
N LYS A 109 18.04 6.11 -6.32
CA LYS A 109 18.73 5.51 -5.17
C LYS A 109 19.39 6.58 -4.29
N VAL A 110 19.98 7.61 -4.89
CA VAL A 110 20.58 8.74 -4.14
C VAL A 110 19.49 9.56 -3.44
N ILE A 111 18.37 9.83 -4.11
CA ILE A 111 17.20 10.47 -3.48
C ILE A 111 16.72 9.66 -2.28
N ALA A 112 16.57 8.33 -2.44
CA ALA A 112 16.14 7.46 -1.35
C ALA A 112 17.11 7.47 -0.15
N LEU A 113 18.42 7.54 -0.38
CA LEU A 113 19.44 7.69 0.69
C LEU A 113 19.31 9.01 1.45
N HIS A 114 19.08 10.10 0.74
CA HIS A 114 18.83 11.40 1.37
C HIS A 114 17.54 11.38 2.20
N LEU A 115 16.45 10.86 1.61
CA LEU A 115 15.17 10.72 2.31
C LEU A 115 15.30 9.83 3.55
N GLN A 116 16.01 8.69 3.46
CA GLN A 116 16.28 7.82 4.60
C GLN A 116 16.94 8.58 5.74
N THR A 117 17.96 9.37 5.44
CA THR A 117 18.69 10.16 6.44
C THR A 117 17.79 11.20 7.09
N GLU A 118 17.02 11.96 6.30
CA GLU A 118 16.15 13.02 6.80
C GLU A 118 14.94 12.47 7.57
N VAL A 119 14.33 11.37 7.10
CA VAL A 119 13.24 10.69 7.81
C VAL A 119 13.73 10.10 9.12
N ASN A 120 14.91 9.48 9.12
CA ASN A 120 15.50 8.92 10.34
C ASN A 120 15.81 10.01 11.37
N ASN A 121 16.28 11.17 10.94
CA ASN A 121 16.57 12.30 11.81
C ASN A 121 15.34 13.14 12.18
N GLY A 122 14.20 12.94 11.49
CA GLY A 122 12.98 13.72 11.69
C GLY A 122 13.06 15.15 11.15
N THR A 123 13.96 15.41 10.20
CA THR A 123 14.22 16.75 9.64
C THR A 123 13.33 17.10 8.45
N ILE A 124 12.68 16.13 7.83
CA ILE A 124 11.74 16.32 6.72
C ILE A 124 10.31 16.00 7.16
N GLN A 125 9.33 16.71 6.63
CA GLN A 125 7.90 16.45 6.86
C GLN A 125 7.34 15.48 5.83
N ALA A 126 6.25 14.77 6.18
CA ALA A 126 5.66 13.75 5.32
C ALA A 126 5.13 14.31 3.99
N ASP A 127 4.55 15.51 4.00
CA ASP A 127 4.07 16.20 2.80
C ASP A 127 5.19 16.50 1.79
N LYS A 128 6.38 16.86 2.29
CA LYS A 128 7.55 17.07 1.44
C LYS A 128 8.08 15.75 0.85
N VAL A 129 8.11 14.69 1.65
CA VAL A 129 8.47 13.34 1.15
C VAL A 129 7.48 12.90 0.08
N GLU A 130 6.17 13.08 0.30
CA GLU A 130 5.12 12.77 -0.67
C GLU A 130 5.30 13.53 -1.98
N ALA A 131 5.53 14.83 -1.91
CA ALA A 131 5.78 15.65 -3.10
C ALA A 131 6.99 15.17 -3.91
N ILE A 132 8.06 14.72 -3.24
CA ILE A 132 9.24 14.13 -3.91
C ILE A 132 8.86 12.81 -4.57
N VAL A 133 8.21 11.90 -3.85
CA VAL A 133 7.76 10.61 -4.38
C VAL A 133 6.86 10.80 -5.61
N ASP A 134 5.89 11.70 -5.53
CA ASP A 134 4.97 11.98 -6.63
C ASP A 134 5.67 12.59 -7.84
N SER A 135 6.65 13.47 -7.63
CA SER A 135 7.44 14.06 -8.73
C SER A 135 8.30 13.03 -9.48
N ARG A 136 8.69 11.94 -8.79
CA ARG A 136 9.47 10.84 -9.38
C ARG A 136 8.60 9.75 -10.00
N ARG A 137 7.31 9.69 -9.64
CA ARG A 137 6.37 8.73 -10.22
C ARG A 137 6.28 8.91 -11.73
N ASN A 138 6.36 7.84 -12.48
CA ASN A 138 6.35 7.82 -13.94
C ASN A 138 7.61 8.42 -14.63
N LYS A 139 8.71 8.67 -13.93
CA LYS A 139 9.99 8.95 -14.57
C LYS A 139 10.61 7.68 -15.13
N LEU A 140 11.51 7.82 -16.11
CA LEU A 140 12.05 6.69 -16.87
C LEU A 140 12.68 5.58 -16.02
N PHE A 141 13.29 5.95 -14.88
CA PHE A 141 13.98 5.03 -13.98
C PHE A 141 13.32 4.93 -12.59
N SER A 142 12.05 5.36 -12.47
CA SER A 142 11.36 5.43 -11.17
C SER A 142 11.27 4.09 -10.45
N ASP A 143 11.18 2.98 -11.17
CA ASP A 143 10.98 1.65 -10.59
C ASP A 143 12.15 1.21 -9.69
N THR A 144 13.36 1.75 -9.90
CA THR A 144 14.58 1.32 -9.17
C THR A 144 14.55 1.58 -7.67
N ALA A 145 13.81 2.58 -7.20
CA ALA A 145 13.74 2.92 -5.77
C ALA A 145 12.32 3.33 -5.31
N GLN A 146 11.30 3.14 -6.14
CA GLN A 146 9.93 3.58 -5.85
C GLN A 146 9.41 3.00 -4.54
N HIS A 147 9.48 1.68 -4.36
CA HIS A 147 9.02 1.03 -3.14
C HIS A 147 9.81 1.47 -1.90
N THR A 148 11.12 1.71 -2.05
CA THR A 148 11.94 2.26 -0.96
C THR A 148 11.46 3.66 -0.56
N MET A 149 11.22 4.54 -1.52
CA MET A 149 10.74 5.90 -1.25
C MET A 149 9.32 5.90 -0.66
N LEU A 150 8.43 5.02 -1.14
CA LEU A 150 7.09 4.84 -0.57
C LEU A 150 7.16 4.32 0.87
N ALA A 151 8.04 3.36 1.17
CA ALA A 151 8.26 2.89 2.55
C ALA A 151 8.74 4.03 3.45
N LEU A 152 9.67 4.87 2.98
CA LEU A 152 10.15 6.03 3.74
C LEU A 152 9.04 7.08 3.99
N LEU A 153 8.16 7.28 3.03
CA LEU A 153 6.97 8.12 3.20
C LEU A 153 6.06 7.58 4.32
N GLU A 154 5.75 6.30 4.28
CA GLU A 154 4.89 5.67 5.28
C GLU A 154 5.54 5.64 6.67
N ALA A 155 6.87 5.45 6.75
CA ALA A 155 7.60 5.58 8.02
C ALA A 155 7.47 7.00 8.59
N ARG A 156 7.61 8.04 7.75
CA ARG A 156 7.50 9.43 8.20
C ARG A 156 6.08 9.77 8.65
N ARG A 157 5.07 9.36 7.90
CA ARG A 157 3.65 9.49 8.29
C ARG A 157 3.37 8.81 9.63
N LEU A 158 3.88 7.58 9.82
CA LEU A 158 3.77 6.85 11.08
C LEU A 158 4.36 7.64 12.25
N PHE A 159 5.55 8.19 12.08
CA PHE A 159 6.22 8.95 13.13
C PHE A 159 5.47 10.23 13.48
N GLU A 160 5.00 10.97 12.49
CA GLU A 160 4.21 12.20 12.69
C GLU A 160 2.87 11.90 13.37
N ASP A 161 2.16 10.89 12.90
CA ASP A 161 0.88 10.50 13.48
C ASP A 161 1.02 10.11 14.95
N ILE A 162 2.05 9.32 15.28
CA ILE A 162 2.32 8.94 16.68
C ILE A 162 2.70 10.17 17.50
N GLU A 163 3.55 11.05 16.97
CA GLU A 163 3.99 12.26 17.66
C GLU A 163 2.82 13.20 17.97
N VAL A 164 1.92 13.38 17.03
CA VAL A 164 0.77 14.26 17.17
C VAL A 164 -0.35 13.61 18.00
N LYS A 165 -0.77 12.40 17.67
CA LYS A 165 -1.96 11.76 18.24
C LYS A 165 -1.73 11.14 19.61
N MET A 166 -0.48 10.75 19.93
CA MET A 166 -0.15 10.19 21.24
C MET A 166 0.32 11.23 22.25
N ASN A 167 0.65 12.46 21.79
CA ASN A 167 1.06 13.53 22.68
C ASN A 167 -0.10 13.97 23.57
N GLY A 168 0.05 13.77 24.89
CA GLY A 168 -0.99 14.11 25.87
C GLY A 168 -2.26 13.25 25.77
N LEU A 169 -2.19 12.10 25.07
CA LEU A 169 -3.31 11.18 24.94
C LEU A 169 -3.89 10.84 26.30
N ASN A 170 -5.19 11.08 26.48
CA ASN A 170 -5.96 10.66 27.63
C ASN A 170 -7.22 9.92 27.17
N ILE A 171 -7.58 8.83 27.84
CA ILE A 171 -8.77 8.02 27.57
C ILE A 171 -9.48 7.81 28.89
N ASN A 172 -10.68 8.41 29.03
CA ASN A 172 -11.40 8.40 30.29
C ASN A 172 -12.47 7.31 30.36
N SER A 173 -12.84 6.70 29.23
CA SER A 173 -13.82 5.64 29.15
C SER A 173 -13.56 4.71 27.98
N THR A 174 -14.08 3.48 28.06
CA THR A 174 -14.01 2.51 26.96
C THR A 174 -14.71 3.01 25.69
N GLY A 175 -15.82 3.74 25.82
CA GLY A 175 -16.50 4.34 24.68
C GLY A 175 -15.70 5.45 24.00
N GLU A 176 -14.97 6.27 24.77
CA GLU A 176 -14.06 7.28 24.25
C GLU A 176 -12.89 6.65 23.50
N GLY A 177 -12.23 5.65 24.10
CA GLY A 177 -11.10 4.95 23.45
C GLY A 177 -11.51 4.23 22.18
N PHE A 178 -12.70 3.61 22.15
CA PHE A 178 -13.25 2.98 20.97
C PHE A 178 -13.47 3.99 19.83
N LYS A 179 -14.08 5.14 20.12
CA LYS A 179 -14.28 6.22 19.14
C LYS A 179 -12.98 6.83 18.67
N LEU A 180 -12.03 7.03 19.58
CA LEU A 180 -10.72 7.57 19.26
C LEU A 180 -9.96 6.66 18.28
N TYR A 181 -9.95 5.34 18.55
CA TYR A 181 -9.33 4.39 17.63
C TYR A 181 -10.00 4.40 16.25
N THR A 182 -11.32 4.32 16.22
CA THR A 182 -12.08 4.21 14.97
C THR A 182 -12.08 5.49 14.12
N ASN A 183 -11.89 6.65 14.74
CA ASN A 183 -11.84 7.93 14.02
C ASN A 183 -10.42 8.36 13.66
N GLU A 184 -9.44 8.07 14.51
CA GLU A 184 -8.12 8.70 14.41
C GLU A 184 -6.95 7.71 14.46
N LEU A 185 -6.89 6.82 15.48
CA LEU A 185 -5.68 6.03 15.73
C LEU A 185 -5.47 4.90 14.74
N HIS A 186 -6.51 4.44 14.05
CA HIS A 186 -6.40 3.38 13.04
C HIS A 186 -5.44 3.73 11.89
N THR A 187 -5.20 5.03 11.62
CA THR A 187 -4.26 5.44 10.57
C THR A 187 -2.81 5.08 10.92
N ILE A 188 -2.48 5.03 12.23
CA ILE A 188 -1.16 4.59 12.70
C ILE A 188 -0.93 3.12 12.31
N ASP A 189 -1.93 2.26 12.51
CA ASP A 189 -1.86 0.86 12.07
C ASP A 189 -1.76 0.75 10.55
N GLN A 190 -2.47 1.62 9.82
CA GLN A 190 -2.44 1.67 8.36
C GLN A 190 -1.05 2.04 7.84
N HIS A 191 -0.41 3.09 8.37
CA HIS A 191 0.94 3.49 7.99
C HIS A 191 1.97 2.40 8.31
N TYR A 192 1.83 1.71 9.45
CA TYR A 192 2.69 0.58 9.79
C TYR A 192 2.55 -0.56 8.78
N ARG A 193 1.34 -0.94 8.40
CA ARG A 193 1.08 -1.97 7.38
C ARG A 193 1.62 -1.55 6.02
N HIS A 194 1.38 -0.32 5.59
CA HIS A 194 1.88 0.20 4.32
C HIS A 194 3.40 0.23 4.27
N TYR A 195 4.06 0.64 5.37
CA TYR A 195 5.51 0.58 5.45
C TYR A 195 6.05 -0.81 5.12
N PHE A 196 5.56 -1.83 5.80
CA PHE A 196 6.04 -3.20 5.58
C PHE A 196 5.62 -3.77 4.22
N ARG A 197 4.47 -3.39 3.69
CA ARG A 197 4.07 -3.73 2.34
C ARG A 197 5.09 -3.23 1.32
N GLU A 198 5.45 -1.96 1.40
CA GLU A 198 6.41 -1.34 0.48
C GLU A 198 7.84 -1.85 0.72
N ALA A 199 8.24 -1.99 1.97
CA ALA A 199 9.56 -2.51 2.34
C ALA A 199 9.78 -3.94 1.81
N ASN A 200 8.76 -4.78 1.80
CA ASN A 200 8.85 -6.14 1.27
C ASN A 200 8.95 -6.19 -0.27
N GLN A 201 8.56 -5.12 -0.96
CA GLN A 201 8.67 -5.00 -2.41
C GLN A 201 9.93 -4.24 -2.86
N ALA A 202 10.63 -3.59 -1.93
CA ALA A 202 11.84 -2.85 -2.24
C ALA A 202 12.98 -3.80 -2.65
N GLU A 203 13.57 -3.57 -3.82
CA GLU A 203 14.69 -4.38 -4.34
C GLU A 203 15.95 -4.28 -3.46
N SER A 204 16.16 -3.13 -2.81
CA SER A 204 17.31 -2.83 -1.97
C SER A 204 16.94 -2.74 -0.50
N ASN A 205 16.74 -3.87 0.16
CA ASN A 205 16.47 -3.93 1.62
C ASN A 205 17.54 -3.22 2.46
N ASN A 206 18.77 -3.07 1.96
CA ASN A 206 19.86 -2.38 2.68
C ASN A 206 19.54 -0.91 2.97
N LEU A 207 18.78 -0.23 2.08
CA LEU A 207 18.40 1.18 2.29
C LEU A 207 17.38 1.36 3.43
N LEU A 208 16.65 0.31 3.80
CA LEU A 208 15.67 0.34 4.88
C LEU A 208 16.19 -0.32 6.17
N ALA A 209 17.40 -0.92 6.15
CA ALA A 209 17.94 -1.69 7.28
C ALA A 209 18.03 -0.88 8.58
N ASP A 210 18.40 0.40 8.50
CA ASP A 210 18.55 1.26 9.68
C ASP A 210 17.22 1.83 10.19
N ILE A 211 16.23 2.00 9.31
CA ILE A 211 14.96 2.62 9.68
C ILE A 211 13.91 1.59 10.14
N THR A 212 13.95 0.37 9.62
CA THR A 212 13.00 -0.70 9.99
C THR A 212 12.96 -0.96 11.51
N PRO A 213 14.09 -1.15 12.20
CA PRO A 213 14.08 -1.31 13.66
C PRO A 213 13.48 -0.11 14.41
N LYS A 214 13.67 1.10 13.88
CA LYS A 214 13.08 2.31 14.46
C LYS A 214 11.56 2.35 14.25
N VAL A 215 11.07 1.98 13.08
CA VAL A 215 9.63 1.86 12.80
C VAL A 215 8.98 0.90 13.79
N GLU A 216 9.54 -0.30 13.96
CA GLU A 216 9.06 -1.30 14.92
C GLU A 216 9.10 -0.79 16.36
N GLN A 217 10.20 -0.17 16.77
CA GLN A 217 10.38 0.36 18.14
C GLN A 217 9.37 1.49 18.42
N VAL A 218 9.21 2.44 17.50
CA VAL A 218 8.30 3.58 17.68
C VAL A 218 6.85 3.07 17.72
N TYR A 219 6.46 2.21 16.79
CA TYR A 219 5.13 1.62 16.77
C TYR A 219 4.82 0.83 18.04
N THR A 220 5.71 -0.07 18.45
CA THR A 220 5.50 -0.92 19.62
C THR A 220 5.53 -0.12 20.92
N ASN A 221 6.55 0.73 21.12
CA ASN A 221 6.76 1.36 22.42
C ASN A 221 5.99 2.67 22.59
N LYS A 222 5.92 3.51 21.54
CA LYS A 222 5.26 4.82 21.65
C LYS A 222 3.77 4.78 21.32
N PHE A 223 3.31 3.81 20.53
CA PHE A 223 1.89 3.64 20.22
C PHE A 223 1.27 2.48 20.99
N LEU A 224 1.58 1.21 20.65
CA LEU A 224 0.88 0.06 21.24
C LEU A 224 1.00 0.01 22.76
N SER A 225 2.22 0.10 23.30
CA SER A 225 2.42 0.01 24.74
C SER A 225 1.74 1.15 25.50
N GLU A 226 1.81 2.37 24.98
CA GLU A 226 1.18 3.53 25.63
C GLU A 226 -0.37 3.47 25.52
N LEU A 227 -0.89 3.00 24.39
CA LEU A 227 -2.32 2.79 24.22
C LEU A 227 -2.85 1.72 25.18
N VAL A 228 -2.15 0.57 25.26
CA VAL A 228 -2.55 -0.54 26.15
C VAL A 228 -2.52 -0.12 27.62
N LYS A 229 -1.52 0.62 28.06
CA LYS A 229 -1.46 1.13 29.47
C LYS A 229 -2.68 1.97 29.84
N LYS A 230 -3.25 2.69 28.89
CA LYS A 230 -4.44 3.55 29.11
C LYS A 230 -5.76 2.79 28.91
N TRP A 231 -5.77 1.86 27.99
CA TRP A 231 -6.96 1.10 27.60
C TRP A 231 -7.26 -0.07 28.55
N GLN A 232 -6.25 -0.86 28.90
CA GLN A 232 -6.44 -2.09 29.67
C GLN A 232 -7.14 -1.89 31.02
N PRO A 233 -6.78 -0.88 31.84
CA PRO A 233 -7.48 -0.64 33.11
C PRO A 233 -9.00 -0.36 32.95
N LEU A 234 -9.36 0.33 31.86
CA LEU A 234 -10.77 0.64 31.57
C LEU A 234 -11.54 -0.62 31.17
N VAL A 235 -10.89 -1.55 30.48
CA VAL A 235 -11.47 -2.84 30.11
C VAL A 235 -11.61 -3.75 31.35
N ASP A 236 -10.61 -3.78 32.22
CA ASP A 236 -10.61 -4.58 33.44
C ASP A 236 -11.72 -4.14 34.42
N ASP A 237 -12.07 -2.86 34.45
CA ASP A 237 -13.16 -2.31 35.26
C ASP A 237 -14.56 -2.57 34.65
N MET A 238 -14.64 -3.10 33.42
CA MET A 238 -15.93 -3.38 32.78
C MET A 238 -16.67 -4.54 33.46
N LYS A 239 -17.85 -4.29 34.04
CA LYS A 239 -18.73 -5.33 34.57
C LYS A 239 -19.38 -6.19 33.48
N ARG A 240 -19.52 -5.65 32.28
CA ARG A 240 -20.11 -6.29 31.11
C ARG A 240 -19.42 -5.80 29.89
N TRP A 241 -19.16 -6.68 28.92
CA TRP A 241 -18.63 -6.32 27.60
C TRP A 241 -19.72 -5.63 26.77
N TYR A 242 -19.82 -4.33 26.95
CA TYR A 242 -20.84 -3.49 26.34
C TYR A 242 -20.37 -2.04 26.23
N LEU A 243 -20.64 -1.40 25.09
CA LEU A 243 -20.45 0.03 24.89
C LEU A 243 -21.76 0.70 24.57
N GLU A 244 -22.03 1.82 25.25
CA GLU A 244 -23.24 2.61 25.02
C GLU A 244 -23.24 3.15 23.55
N HIS A 245 -24.43 3.12 22.94
CA HIS A 245 -24.61 3.54 21.54
C HIS A 245 -23.80 2.76 20.50
N THR A 246 -23.26 1.60 20.84
CA THR A 246 -22.50 0.74 19.91
C THR A 246 -23.16 -0.63 19.82
N TYR A 247 -23.49 -1.08 18.62
CA TYR A 247 -24.02 -2.41 18.42
C TYR A 247 -22.97 -3.48 18.70
N SER A 248 -23.40 -4.57 19.34
CA SER A 248 -22.55 -5.76 19.43
C SER A 248 -22.56 -6.54 18.12
N GLN A 249 -21.47 -7.20 17.81
CA GLN A 249 -21.38 -8.15 16.70
C GLN A 249 -22.49 -9.22 16.71
N ARG A 250 -22.98 -9.60 17.88
CA ARG A 250 -24.14 -10.50 18.05
C ARG A 250 -25.44 -9.95 17.43
N SER A 251 -25.53 -8.64 17.27
CA SER A 251 -26.71 -7.99 16.69
C SER A 251 -26.63 -7.83 15.17
N PHE A 252 -25.52 -8.24 14.55
CA PHE A 252 -25.21 -8.00 13.13
C PHE A 252 -26.35 -8.41 12.20
N TYR A 253 -26.82 -9.65 12.31
CA TYR A 253 -27.91 -10.14 11.46
C TYR A 253 -29.17 -9.30 11.61
N ASN A 254 -29.59 -9.04 12.83
CA ASN A 254 -30.86 -8.32 13.14
C ASN A 254 -30.79 -6.85 12.74
N VAL A 255 -29.61 -6.20 12.85
CA VAL A 255 -29.44 -4.77 12.56
C VAL A 255 -29.19 -4.52 11.07
N HIS A 256 -28.40 -5.36 10.42
CA HIS A 256 -27.94 -5.07 9.06
C HIS A 256 -28.55 -5.97 7.99
N ILE A 257 -28.85 -7.22 8.29
CA ILE A 257 -29.27 -8.20 7.29
C ILE A 257 -30.79 -8.36 7.24
N HIS A 258 -31.42 -8.58 8.40
CA HIS A 258 -32.88 -8.79 8.47
C HIS A 258 -33.69 -7.64 7.84
N PRO A 259 -33.35 -6.34 8.02
CA PRO A 259 -34.10 -5.26 7.37
C PRO A 259 -34.02 -5.25 5.84
N LEU A 260 -33.00 -5.86 5.25
CA LEU A 260 -32.84 -5.99 3.81
C LEU A 260 -33.63 -7.20 3.28
N THR A 261 -33.41 -8.37 3.86
CA THR A 261 -34.05 -9.62 3.46
C THR A 261 -35.56 -9.60 3.65
N SER A 262 -36.06 -8.97 4.73
CA SER A 262 -37.50 -8.80 4.99
C SER A 262 -38.21 -7.93 3.94
N LYS A 263 -37.46 -7.07 3.22
CA LYS A 263 -37.94 -6.26 2.10
C LYS A 263 -37.74 -6.95 0.74
N GLY A 264 -37.34 -8.23 0.74
CA GLY A 264 -37.06 -8.99 -0.47
C GLY A 264 -35.81 -8.53 -1.24
N LYS A 265 -34.91 -7.79 -0.59
CA LYS A 265 -33.63 -7.39 -1.22
C LYS A 265 -32.65 -8.55 -1.18
N ARG A 266 -32.12 -8.92 -2.35
CA ARG A 266 -31.02 -9.88 -2.41
C ARG A 266 -29.80 -9.30 -1.70
N THR A 267 -29.23 -10.06 -0.79
CA THR A 267 -28.18 -9.60 0.11
C THR A 267 -26.97 -10.53 0.05
N PHE A 268 -25.79 -9.93 -0.08
CA PHE A 268 -24.50 -10.61 0.00
C PHE A 268 -23.78 -10.13 1.25
N VAL A 269 -23.28 -11.07 2.05
CA VAL A 269 -22.48 -10.78 3.23
C VAL A 269 -21.09 -11.37 3.00
N ILE A 270 -20.11 -10.52 2.83
CA ILE A 270 -18.70 -10.93 2.69
C ILE A 270 -18.04 -10.82 4.07
N ILE A 271 -17.48 -11.91 4.55
CA ILE A 271 -16.81 -12.00 5.83
C ILE A 271 -15.36 -12.40 5.56
N SER A 272 -14.45 -11.47 5.75
CA SER A 272 -13.01 -11.74 5.65
C SER A 272 -12.43 -11.91 7.05
N ASP A 273 -11.88 -13.09 7.32
CA ASP A 273 -11.26 -13.43 8.59
C ASP A 273 -9.94 -12.67 8.77
N ALA A 274 -9.70 -12.16 9.98
CA ALA A 274 -8.55 -11.32 10.32
C ALA A 274 -8.48 -9.97 9.57
N LEU A 275 -9.54 -9.52 8.90
CA LEU A 275 -9.58 -8.19 8.29
C LEU A 275 -9.61 -7.11 9.37
N ARG A 276 -8.56 -6.30 9.44
CA ARG A 276 -8.42 -5.25 10.45
C ARG A 276 -9.28 -4.03 10.10
N TYR A 277 -9.64 -3.25 11.13
CA TYR A 277 -10.48 -2.05 10.97
C TYR A 277 -9.87 -1.04 10.00
N GLU A 278 -8.57 -0.77 10.11
CA GLU A 278 -7.86 0.16 9.22
C GLU A 278 -7.90 -0.29 7.75
N THR A 279 -7.79 -1.61 7.52
CA THR A 279 -7.91 -2.21 6.18
C THR A 279 -9.32 -2.02 5.62
N MET A 280 -10.35 -2.20 6.46
CA MET A 280 -11.74 -1.96 6.05
C MET A 280 -11.99 -0.49 5.69
N LYS A 281 -11.36 0.45 6.39
CA LYS A 281 -11.40 1.89 6.07
C LYS A 281 -10.77 2.17 4.71
N GLU A 282 -9.64 1.54 4.41
CA GLU A 282 -8.99 1.65 3.11
C GLU A 282 -9.85 1.04 1.99
N LEU A 283 -10.39 -0.18 2.21
CA LEU A 283 -11.28 -0.83 1.24
C LEU A 283 -12.49 0.04 0.93
N GLN A 284 -13.09 0.68 1.94
CA GLN A 284 -14.20 1.61 1.76
C GLN A 284 -13.81 2.77 0.82
N GLN A 285 -12.62 3.32 0.98
CA GLN A 285 -12.13 4.39 0.11
C GLN A 285 -11.91 3.88 -1.33
N ARG A 286 -11.32 2.69 -1.50
CA ARG A 286 -11.12 2.06 -2.82
C ARG A 286 -12.46 1.85 -3.52
N ILE A 287 -13.46 1.27 -2.85
CA ILE A 287 -14.81 1.06 -3.40
C ILE A 287 -15.50 2.39 -3.75
N ALA A 288 -15.32 3.43 -2.94
CA ALA A 288 -15.93 4.74 -3.18
C ALA A 288 -15.42 5.42 -4.47
N HIS A 289 -14.24 5.04 -4.98
CA HIS A 289 -13.71 5.51 -6.26
C HIS A 289 -14.26 4.73 -7.46
N GLU A 290 -14.95 3.61 -7.23
CA GLU A 290 -15.57 2.81 -8.30
C GLU A 290 -16.87 3.42 -8.77
N ASN A 291 -16.94 3.87 -10.03
CA ASN A 291 -18.07 4.61 -10.60
C ASN A 291 -19.42 3.86 -10.59
N ARG A 292 -19.45 2.57 -10.28
CA ARG A 292 -20.64 1.73 -10.32
C ARG A 292 -21.13 1.29 -8.95
N MET A 293 -20.45 1.73 -7.89
CA MET A 293 -20.74 1.31 -6.52
C MET A 293 -21.04 2.52 -5.64
N GLU A 294 -22.07 2.39 -4.80
CA GLU A 294 -22.32 3.28 -3.68
C GLU A 294 -21.81 2.61 -2.41
N CYS A 295 -20.88 3.24 -1.73
CA CYS A 295 -20.30 2.72 -0.50
C CYS A 295 -20.67 3.60 0.70
N THR A 296 -21.36 3.01 1.67
CA THR A 296 -21.69 3.67 2.94
C THR A 296 -21.04 2.91 4.08
N MET A 297 -20.11 3.58 4.78
CA MET A 297 -19.55 3.04 6.02
C MET A 297 -20.58 3.16 7.15
N LYS A 298 -20.89 2.04 7.79
CA LYS A 298 -21.69 2.03 9.02
C LYS A 298 -20.79 2.17 10.25
N ASP A 299 -21.38 2.59 11.37
CA ASP A 299 -20.66 2.64 12.64
C ASP A 299 -20.07 1.26 12.98
N PRO A 300 -18.86 1.23 13.52
CA PRO A 300 -18.22 -0.01 13.89
C PRO A 300 -18.99 -0.72 15.00
N MET A 301 -18.93 -2.04 14.98
CA MET A 301 -19.57 -2.89 16.01
C MET A 301 -18.54 -3.33 17.04
N LEU A 302 -18.99 -3.50 18.28
CA LEU A 302 -18.18 -4.11 19.33
C LEU A 302 -18.08 -5.63 19.08
N GLY A 303 -16.86 -6.13 18.87
CA GLY A 303 -16.58 -7.54 18.67
C GLY A 303 -17.00 -8.40 19.88
N VAL A 304 -17.19 -9.69 19.67
CA VAL A 304 -17.49 -10.63 20.76
C VAL A 304 -16.24 -10.94 21.59
N GLN A 305 -16.45 -11.30 22.85
CA GLN A 305 -15.41 -11.79 23.75
C GLN A 305 -15.79 -13.20 24.30
N PRO A 306 -14.78 -14.11 24.39
CA PRO A 306 -13.42 -14.01 23.90
C PRO A 306 -13.38 -13.88 22.36
N SER A 307 -12.38 -13.16 21.85
CA SER A 307 -12.24 -12.91 20.40
C SER A 307 -11.55 -14.08 19.72
N PHE A 308 -12.31 -15.12 19.37
CA PHE A 308 -11.79 -16.21 18.55
C PHE A 308 -12.71 -16.47 17.35
N THR A 309 -12.14 -16.98 16.27
CA THR A 309 -12.77 -17.09 14.95
C THR A 309 -14.14 -17.74 14.99
N GLN A 310 -14.29 -18.88 15.67
CA GLN A 310 -15.57 -19.63 15.67
C GLN A 310 -16.70 -18.83 16.32
N LEU A 311 -16.43 -18.13 17.45
CA LEU A 311 -17.44 -17.29 18.10
C LEU A 311 -17.76 -16.05 17.25
N GLY A 312 -16.75 -15.41 16.67
CA GLY A 312 -16.92 -14.28 15.76
C GLY A 312 -17.80 -14.64 14.57
N MET A 313 -17.54 -15.76 13.93
CA MET A 313 -18.33 -16.27 12.81
C MET A 313 -19.76 -16.62 13.19
N ALA A 314 -19.96 -17.26 14.35
CA ALA A 314 -21.29 -17.61 14.86
C ALA A 314 -22.11 -16.37 15.22
N ALA A 315 -21.48 -15.35 15.77
CA ALA A 315 -22.12 -14.09 16.16
C ALA A 315 -22.68 -13.29 14.98
N LEU A 316 -22.19 -13.51 13.77
CA LEU A 316 -22.69 -12.87 12.55
C LEU A 316 -23.90 -13.59 11.92
N LEU A 317 -24.24 -14.79 12.40
CA LEU A 317 -25.38 -15.57 11.93
C LEU A 317 -26.68 -15.17 12.68
N PRO A 318 -27.88 -15.46 12.13
CA PRO A 318 -29.13 -15.33 12.88
C PRO A 318 -29.15 -16.26 14.09
N HIS A 319 -29.36 -15.71 15.27
CA HIS A 319 -29.48 -16.46 16.53
C HIS A 319 -30.18 -15.64 17.59
N ARG A 320 -30.76 -16.32 18.57
CA ARG A 320 -31.23 -15.76 19.83
C ARG A 320 -30.21 -16.01 20.95
N GLU A 321 -29.62 -17.21 20.95
CA GLU A 321 -28.63 -17.65 21.91
C GLU A 321 -27.42 -18.28 21.23
N LEU A 322 -26.22 -17.99 21.76
CA LEU A 322 -24.99 -18.69 21.43
C LEU A 322 -24.52 -19.53 22.59
N SER A 323 -24.22 -20.78 22.36
CA SER A 323 -23.71 -21.72 23.37
C SER A 323 -22.43 -22.41 22.87
N PHE A 324 -21.65 -22.90 23.81
CA PHE A 324 -20.37 -23.57 23.57
C PHE A 324 -20.45 -25.02 24.01
N ASP A 325 -19.79 -25.87 23.28
CA ASP A 325 -19.41 -27.19 23.79
C ASP A 325 -18.22 -27.02 24.75
N LYS A 326 -18.32 -27.57 25.94
CA LYS A 326 -17.26 -27.51 26.97
C LYS A 326 -16.02 -28.34 26.61
N GLN A 327 -16.11 -29.23 25.64
CA GLN A 327 -15.05 -30.18 25.24
C GLN A 327 -14.46 -29.88 23.89
N SER A 328 -15.00 -28.92 23.15
CA SER A 328 -14.52 -28.51 21.83
C SER A 328 -14.64 -27.00 21.63
N ASP A 329 -14.02 -26.48 20.57
CA ASP A 329 -14.14 -25.07 20.15
C ASP A 329 -15.43 -24.80 19.38
N GLU A 330 -16.38 -25.74 19.40
CA GLU A 330 -17.59 -25.65 18.62
C GLU A 330 -18.60 -24.69 19.25
N VAL A 331 -19.14 -23.78 18.45
CA VAL A 331 -20.15 -22.80 18.84
C VAL A 331 -21.48 -23.16 18.18
N PHE A 332 -22.53 -23.07 18.96
CA PHE A 332 -23.89 -23.39 18.52
C PHE A 332 -24.74 -22.12 18.51
N ALA A 333 -25.50 -21.92 17.44
CA ALA A 333 -26.56 -20.93 17.32
C ALA A 333 -27.93 -21.58 17.49
N ASP A 334 -28.63 -21.25 18.56
CA ASP A 334 -29.93 -21.88 18.95
C ASP A 334 -29.86 -23.42 18.90
N GLY A 335 -28.77 -23.98 19.46
CA GLY A 335 -28.54 -25.43 19.54
C GLY A 335 -28.06 -26.08 18.23
N ARG A 336 -27.78 -25.32 17.16
CA ARG A 336 -27.26 -25.82 15.89
C ARG A 336 -25.78 -25.48 15.73
N SER A 337 -24.98 -26.44 15.28
CA SER A 337 -23.57 -26.23 14.98
C SER A 337 -23.38 -25.11 13.96
N THR A 338 -22.36 -24.29 14.17
CA THR A 338 -21.93 -23.24 13.22
C THR A 338 -20.60 -23.60 12.53
N LYS A 339 -20.11 -24.82 12.73
CA LYS A 339 -18.84 -25.30 12.18
C LYS A 339 -18.96 -25.61 10.69
N GLY A 340 -18.20 -24.88 9.88
CA GLY A 340 -18.18 -25.05 8.42
C GLY A 340 -19.38 -24.43 7.69
N THR A 341 -19.23 -24.26 6.36
CA THR A 341 -20.23 -23.59 5.52
C THR A 341 -21.56 -24.34 5.44
N ASP A 342 -21.56 -25.68 5.47
CA ASP A 342 -22.79 -26.48 5.40
C ASP A 342 -23.69 -26.27 6.62
N ASN A 343 -23.12 -26.25 7.83
CA ASN A 343 -23.89 -25.99 9.04
C ASN A 343 -24.36 -24.54 9.13
N ARG A 344 -23.51 -23.60 8.71
CA ARG A 344 -23.92 -22.17 8.63
C ARG A 344 -25.05 -21.98 7.61
N THR A 345 -25.04 -22.70 6.50
CA THR A 345 -26.17 -22.71 5.54
C THR A 345 -27.46 -23.14 6.21
N LYS A 346 -27.44 -24.25 6.99
CA LYS A 346 -28.63 -24.72 7.73
C LYS A 346 -29.13 -23.68 8.75
N VAL A 347 -28.23 -22.97 9.41
CA VAL A 347 -28.60 -21.89 10.32
C VAL A 347 -29.29 -20.73 9.58
N LEU A 348 -28.74 -20.31 8.45
CA LEU A 348 -29.31 -19.24 7.60
C LEU A 348 -30.68 -19.62 7.06
N GLN A 349 -30.83 -20.88 6.58
CA GLN A 349 -32.07 -21.39 5.97
C GLN A 349 -33.28 -21.43 6.95
N ASN A 350 -33.03 -21.45 8.28
CA ASN A 350 -34.10 -21.30 9.23
C ASN A 350 -34.77 -19.93 9.20
N THR A 351 -34.10 -18.91 8.68
CA THR A 351 -34.60 -17.53 8.64
C THR A 351 -34.88 -17.09 7.21
N VAL A 352 -34.03 -17.47 6.26
CA VAL A 352 -34.17 -17.17 4.83
C VAL A 352 -34.01 -18.48 4.03
N ALA A 353 -35.10 -19.05 3.54
CA ALA A 353 -35.13 -20.37 2.90
C ALA A 353 -34.15 -20.50 1.73
N LYS A 354 -34.05 -19.45 0.91
CA LYS A 354 -33.11 -19.37 -0.22
C LYS A 354 -31.80 -18.69 0.22
N SER A 355 -31.06 -19.33 1.13
CA SER A 355 -29.78 -18.82 1.58
C SER A 355 -28.69 -19.88 1.52
N ILE A 356 -27.44 -19.42 1.43
CA ILE A 356 -26.26 -20.28 1.37
C ILE A 356 -25.08 -19.59 2.04
N ALA A 357 -24.21 -20.40 2.65
CA ALA A 357 -22.87 -20.03 3.09
C ALA A 357 -21.85 -20.74 2.19
N ILE A 358 -20.93 -19.99 1.61
CA ILE A 358 -19.94 -20.49 0.65
C ILE A 358 -18.57 -19.87 0.93
N LYS A 359 -17.48 -20.58 0.61
CA LYS A 359 -16.15 -19.97 0.63
C LYS A 359 -15.96 -19.07 -0.59
N ALA A 360 -15.19 -17.99 -0.44
CA ALA A 360 -14.91 -17.06 -1.52
C ALA A 360 -14.26 -17.74 -2.72
N ASP A 361 -13.28 -18.61 -2.48
CA ASP A 361 -12.60 -19.36 -3.55
C ASP A 361 -13.53 -20.31 -4.31
N ASP A 362 -14.45 -20.97 -3.59
CA ASP A 362 -15.44 -21.86 -4.21
C ASP A 362 -16.42 -21.06 -5.08
N LEU A 363 -16.86 -19.89 -4.60
CA LEU A 363 -17.75 -19.00 -5.37
C LEU A 363 -17.08 -18.49 -6.66
N LEU A 364 -15.82 -18.05 -6.56
CA LEU A 364 -15.06 -17.56 -7.71
C LEU A 364 -14.78 -18.65 -8.75
N ALA A 365 -14.71 -19.90 -8.33
CA ALA A 365 -14.52 -21.07 -9.20
C ALA A 365 -15.82 -21.51 -9.94
N ILE A 366 -17.00 -20.99 -9.57
CA ILE A 366 -18.26 -21.38 -10.20
C ILE A 366 -18.34 -20.81 -11.63
N PRO A 367 -18.45 -21.65 -12.67
CA PRO A 367 -18.70 -21.18 -14.02
C PRO A 367 -20.03 -20.44 -14.07
N ASN A 368 -20.00 -19.20 -14.61
CA ASN A 368 -21.20 -18.36 -14.69
C ASN A 368 -21.86 -18.05 -13.33
N GLY A 369 -21.04 -17.72 -12.32
CA GLY A 369 -21.46 -17.40 -10.95
C GLY A 369 -22.61 -16.35 -10.89
N LYS A 370 -22.67 -15.43 -11.85
CA LYS A 370 -23.76 -14.44 -11.99
C LYS A 370 -25.16 -15.09 -12.11
N ASN A 371 -25.25 -16.24 -12.76
CA ASN A 371 -26.53 -16.97 -12.86
C ASN A 371 -26.77 -17.81 -11.61
N TRP A 372 -25.72 -18.43 -11.07
CA TRP A 372 -25.82 -19.23 -9.87
C TRP A 372 -26.35 -18.46 -8.66
N VAL A 373 -25.91 -17.21 -8.46
CA VAL A 373 -26.37 -16.37 -7.33
C VAL A 373 -27.85 -15.98 -7.45
N LYS A 374 -28.50 -16.13 -8.60
CA LYS A 374 -29.94 -15.81 -8.77
C LYS A 374 -30.86 -16.72 -7.99
N ASP A 375 -30.42 -17.92 -7.63
CA ASP A 375 -31.19 -18.89 -6.89
C ASP A 375 -31.29 -18.58 -5.39
N TYR A 376 -30.51 -17.59 -4.94
CA TYR A 376 -30.43 -17.23 -3.52
C TYR A 376 -30.86 -15.79 -3.24
N ASP A 377 -31.52 -15.59 -2.13
CA ASP A 377 -31.92 -14.27 -1.59
C ASP A 377 -30.86 -13.75 -0.61
N LEU A 378 -30.10 -14.65 0.06
CA LEU A 378 -29.04 -14.34 0.99
C LEU A 378 -27.83 -15.25 0.77
N VAL A 379 -26.67 -14.65 0.55
CA VAL A 379 -25.41 -15.37 0.35
C VAL A 379 -24.37 -14.87 1.34
N TYR A 380 -23.87 -15.77 2.21
CA TYR A 380 -22.74 -15.51 3.10
C TYR A 380 -21.47 -16.06 2.48
N ILE A 381 -20.50 -15.19 2.23
CA ILE A 381 -19.22 -15.50 1.55
C ILE A 381 -18.11 -15.37 2.59
N TYR A 382 -17.37 -16.45 2.80
CA TYR A 382 -16.28 -16.50 3.78
C TYR A 382 -14.95 -16.53 3.08
N SER A 383 -14.08 -15.57 3.39
CA SER A 383 -12.68 -15.54 2.98
C SER A 383 -11.75 -15.72 4.18
N ASN A 384 -10.72 -16.53 4.01
CA ASN A 384 -9.72 -16.85 5.04
C ASN A 384 -8.29 -16.58 4.53
N THR A 385 -8.13 -15.67 3.59
CA THR A 385 -6.82 -15.41 2.96
C THR A 385 -5.83 -14.84 3.96
N ILE A 386 -6.25 -13.83 4.74
CA ILE A 386 -5.37 -13.13 5.70
C ILE A 386 -5.02 -14.04 6.88
N ASP A 387 -6.05 -14.62 7.53
CA ASP A 387 -5.90 -15.48 8.70
C ASP A 387 -4.98 -16.68 8.40
N LYS A 388 -5.22 -17.38 7.29
CA LYS A 388 -4.41 -18.52 6.88
C LYS A 388 -2.92 -18.19 6.69
N VAL A 389 -2.62 -16.98 6.23
CA VAL A 389 -1.23 -16.53 6.02
C VAL A 389 -0.61 -16.09 7.37
N GLY A 390 -1.38 -15.43 8.23
CA GLY A 390 -0.94 -14.94 9.52
C GLY A 390 -0.72 -16.03 10.58
N ASP A 391 -1.51 -17.11 10.54
CA ASP A 391 -1.42 -18.21 11.52
C ASP A 391 -0.17 -19.10 11.36
N ALA A 392 0.46 -19.10 10.19
CA ALA A 392 1.60 -19.94 9.93
C ALA A 392 2.92 -19.14 10.04
N VAL A 393 3.78 -19.49 10.99
CA VAL A 393 5.10 -18.85 11.24
C VAL A 393 5.93 -18.70 9.94
N ALA A 394 5.85 -19.64 9.03
CA ALA A 394 6.56 -19.58 7.75
C ALA A 394 6.06 -18.49 6.80
N THR A 395 4.81 -18.10 6.90
CA THR A 395 4.13 -17.15 6.01
C THR A 395 3.73 -15.84 6.68
N GLU A 396 3.82 -15.72 7.99
CA GLU A 396 3.42 -14.54 8.77
C GLU A 396 3.97 -13.22 8.21
N LYS A 397 5.22 -13.22 7.74
CA LYS A 397 5.83 -12.05 7.10
C LYS A 397 5.11 -11.55 5.84
N ASN A 398 4.26 -12.39 5.24
CA ASN A 398 3.49 -12.07 4.04
C ASN A 398 2.06 -11.62 4.35
N VAL A 399 1.68 -11.46 5.63
CA VAL A 399 0.31 -11.11 6.04
C VAL A 399 -0.16 -9.78 5.44
N PHE A 400 0.74 -8.81 5.29
CA PHE A 400 0.39 -7.52 4.69
C PHE A 400 0.15 -7.61 3.18
N LYS A 401 0.89 -8.49 2.49
CA LYS A 401 0.60 -8.80 1.10
C LYS A 401 -0.74 -9.54 0.97
N ALA A 402 -1.00 -10.52 1.82
CA ALA A 402 -2.27 -11.23 1.83
C ALA A 402 -3.46 -10.29 2.08
N THR A 403 -3.25 -9.21 2.85
CA THR A 403 -4.25 -8.17 3.06
C THR A 403 -4.57 -7.40 1.78
N GLU A 404 -3.56 -7.04 0.98
CA GLU A 404 -3.77 -6.41 -0.34
C GLU A 404 -4.49 -7.37 -1.29
N ASP A 405 -4.00 -8.61 -1.40
CA ASP A 405 -4.60 -9.65 -2.25
C ASP A 405 -6.09 -9.90 -1.89
N GLU A 406 -6.44 -9.78 -0.61
CA GLU A 406 -7.82 -9.91 -0.13
C GLU A 406 -8.68 -8.69 -0.50
N MET A 407 -8.15 -7.48 -0.45
CA MET A 407 -8.90 -6.28 -0.87
C MET A 407 -9.13 -6.23 -2.38
N ASP A 408 -8.22 -6.78 -3.17
CA ASP A 408 -8.33 -6.84 -4.64
C ASP A 408 -9.28 -7.96 -5.11
N LYS A 409 -9.48 -8.99 -4.29
CA LYS A 409 -10.36 -10.13 -4.53
C LYS A 409 -11.84 -9.77 -4.46
#